data_c26a6374c335b4f4f0881f281873b301
#
_entry.id   c26a6374c335b4f4f0881f281873b301
#
_cell.length_a   1.000
_cell.length_b   1.000
_cell.length_c   1.000
_cell.angle_alpha   90.00
_cell.angle_beta   90.00
_cell.angle_gamma   90.00
#
_symmetry.space_group_name_H-M   'P 1'
#
loop_
_entity.id
_entity.type
_entity.pdbx_description
1 polymer ?
#
loop_
_entity_poly.entity_id
_entity_poly.type
_entity_poly.pdbx_seq_one_letter_code
_entity_poly.pdbx_strand_id
1 'polypeptide(L)'
;LKLNPPERRNALNSPMCVELVQAAEQLAADPDAHVVLIRGAGPVFCAGADLKERKDMSTEEITARRVRGFTAYAAIERLPQPVIAVVHGAAFGSGCEIAGASDFILASTEARFKYPEVGWGTIGATQRLPRIVGVRMAKELLFTGRVVDAQEALTLGMVNHVYSVEELPVRAAEMAAQIAAAAPLTVRLTKRCVDQGVETTREGAMAVEMLAIEENLRHTDWKKAISSFGSSGANTSRDAAKSPA
;
A
#
# COMPACT_ATOMS: atom_id res chain seq x y z
N LEU A 1 -3.93 -9.19 -5.96
CA LEU A 1 -2.87 -10.08 -5.48
C LEU A 1 -3.30 -10.67 -4.13
N LYS A 2 -3.12 -11.99 -3.94
CA LYS A 2 -3.54 -12.68 -2.71
C LYS A 2 -2.36 -13.41 -2.09
N LEU A 3 -1.98 -13.05 -0.86
CA LEU A 3 -0.98 -13.77 -0.09
C LEU A 3 -1.56 -15.12 0.37
N ASN A 4 -0.85 -16.19 0.13
CA ASN A 4 -1.21 -17.59 0.39
C ASN A 4 0.07 -18.38 0.65
N PRO A 5 0.15 -19.39 1.52
CA PRO A 5 -0.93 -20.25 2.02
C PRO A 5 -1.47 -19.87 3.42
N PRO A 6 -2.80 -19.96 3.66
CA PRO A 6 -3.42 -19.57 4.92
C PRO A 6 -3.05 -20.51 6.09
N GLU A 7 -2.76 -21.78 5.85
CA GLU A 7 -2.33 -22.75 6.87
C GLU A 7 -0.99 -22.37 7.51
N ARG A 8 -0.18 -21.55 6.83
CA ARG A 8 1.05 -20.93 7.35
C ARG A 8 0.83 -19.49 7.77
N ARG A 9 -0.44 -19.05 7.88
CA ARG A 9 -0.80 -17.65 8.16
C ARG A 9 -0.13 -16.66 7.21
N ASN A 10 0.00 -17.03 5.94
CA ASN A 10 0.64 -16.26 4.87
C ASN A 10 2.08 -15.81 5.23
N ALA A 11 2.81 -16.62 6.00
CA ALA A 11 4.18 -16.31 6.39
C ALA A 11 5.08 -16.27 5.15
N LEU A 12 5.86 -15.18 5.03
CA LEU A 12 6.73 -14.92 3.88
C LEU A 12 7.95 -15.85 3.93
N ASN A 13 8.02 -16.79 3.00
CA ASN A 13 9.16 -17.65 2.72
C ASN A 13 9.87 -17.25 1.43
N SER A 14 10.98 -17.91 1.08
CA SER A 14 11.76 -17.60 -0.13
C SER A 14 10.97 -17.80 -1.43
N PRO A 15 10.19 -18.88 -1.63
CA PRO A 15 9.31 -19.02 -2.79
C PRO A 15 8.32 -17.86 -2.94
N MET A 16 7.61 -17.48 -1.87
CA MET A 16 6.66 -16.37 -1.91
C MET A 16 7.35 -15.04 -2.24
N CYS A 17 8.60 -14.81 -1.81
CA CYS A 17 9.36 -13.63 -2.22
C CYS A 17 9.55 -13.58 -3.75
N VAL A 18 9.89 -14.72 -4.37
CA VAL A 18 10.07 -14.83 -5.82
C VAL A 18 8.73 -14.62 -6.54
N GLU A 19 7.67 -15.28 -6.08
CA GLU A 19 6.32 -15.16 -6.64
C GLU A 19 5.79 -13.72 -6.56
N LEU A 20 6.07 -12.99 -5.47
CA LEU A 20 5.70 -11.58 -5.33
C LEU A 20 6.39 -10.70 -6.37
N VAL A 21 7.68 -10.92 -6.63
CA VAL A 21 8.42 -10.21 -7.67
C VAL A 21 7.83 -10.49 -9.05
N GLN A 22 7.64 -11.77 -9.38
CA GLN A 22 7.06 -12.18 -10.66
C GLN A 22 5.64 -11.62 -10.86
N ALA A 23 4.80 -11.67 -9.82
CA ALA A 23 3.46 -11.11 -9.87
C ALA A 23 3.48 -9.58 -10.07
N ALA A 24 4.41 -8.88 -9.41
CA ALA A 24 4.57 -7.44 -9.60
C ALA A 24 5.04 -7.11 -11.04
N GLU A 25 5.98 -7.87 -11.60
CA GLU A 25 6.43 -7.70 -12.99
C GLU A 25 5.29 -7.93 -14.00
N GLN A 26 4.48 -8.98 -13.79
CA GLN A 26 3.32 -9.26 -14.62
C GLN A 26 2.28 -8.13 -14.55
N LEU A 27 1.95 -7.66 -13.33
CA LEU A 27 1.01 -6.56 -13.14
C LEU A 27 1.53 -5.24 -13.74
N ALA A 28 2.84 -4.96 -13.61
CA ALA A 28 3.44 -3.75 -14.19
C ALA A 28 3.33 -3.73 -15.72
N ALA A 29 3.40 -4.90 -16.38
CA ALA A 29 3.29 -5.08 -17.82
C ALA A 29 1.84 -5.16 -18.32
N ASP A 30 0.86 -5.35 -17.43
CA ASP A 30 -0.55 -5.50 -17.79
C ASP A 30 -1.20 -4.12 -18.02
N PRO A 31 -1.62 -3.78 -19.25
CA PRO A 31 -2.27 -2.50 -19.56
C PRO A 31 -3.66 -2.37 -18.92
N ASP A 32 -4.33 -3.48 -18.64
CA ASP A 32 -5.68 -3.52 -18.07
C ASP A 32 -5.68 -3.49 -16.53
N ALA A 33 -4.53 -3.66 -15.89
CA ALA A 33 -4.37 -3.51 -14.46
C ALA A 33 -4.30 -2.02 -14.07
N HIS A 34 -5.39 -1.47 -13.56
CA HIS A 34 -5.46 -0.06 -13.16
C HIS A 34 -5.13 0.16 -11.68
N VAL A 35 -5.48 -0.78 -10.79
CA VAL A 35 -5.27 -0.73 -9.34
C VAL A 35 -4.96 -2.13 -8.84
N VAL A 36 -4.03 -2.25 -7.90
CA VAL A 36 -3.66 -3.52 -7.29
C VAL A 36 -4.15 -3.55 -5.84
N LEU A 37 -4.98 -4.55 -5.50
CA LEU A 37 -5.35 -4.85 -4.12
C LEU A 37 -4.50 -6.00 -3.60
N ILE A 38 -3.78 -5.82 -2.48
CA ILE A 38 -3.05 -6.89 -1.80
C ILE A 38 -3.87 -7.36 -0.61
N ARG A 39 -4.20 -8.66 -0.57
CA ARG A 39 -5.00 -9.30 0.50
C ARG A 39 -4.31 -10.55 1.03
N GLY A 40 -4.58 -10.89 2.27
CA GLY A 40 -4.21 -12.20 2.83
C GLY A 40 -5.33 -13.23 2.65
N ALA A 41 -4.98 -14.50 2.48
CA ALA A 41 -5.91 -15.62 2.58
C ALA A 41 -6.15 -16.00 4.05
N GLY A 42 -7.34 -16.50 4.39
CA GLY A 42 -7.67 -16.98 5.75
C GLY A 42 -7.75 -15.84 6.78
N PRO A 43 -7.41 -16.10 8.08
CA PRO A 43 -7.75 -15.17 9.17
C PRO A 43 -6.76 -14.03 9.38
N VAL A 44 -5.62 -13.99 8.69
CA VAL A 44 -4.60 -12.96 8.86
C VAL A 44 -4.12 -12.40 7.52
N PHE A 45 -3.61 -11.18 7.52
CA PHE A 45 -2.98 -10.62 6.33
C PHE A 45 -1.65 -11.32 6.05
N CYS A 46 -0.68 -11.24 6.98
CA CYS A 46 0.61 -11.94 6.89
C CYS A 46 1.27 -11.97 8.28
N ALA A 47 1.62 -13.15 8.77
CA ALA A 47 2.20 -13.35 10.10
C ALA A 47 3.69 -12.98 10.19
N GLY A 48 4.31 -12.52 9.11
CA GLY A 48 5.71 -12.16 9.06
C GLY A 48 6.56 -13.15 8.28
N ALA A 49 7.87 -13.10 8.50
CA ALA A 49 8.79 -14.03 7.86
C ALA A 49 8.58 -15.47 8.39
N ASP A 50 8.69 -16.45 7.51
CA ASP A 50 8.63 -17.86 7.93
C ASP A 50 9.85 -18.22 8.78
N LEU A 51 9.65 -18.33 10.11
CA LEU A 51 10.71 -18.65 11.06
C LEU A 51 11.15 -20.11 10.96
N LYS A 52 10.27 -21.00 10.45
CA LYS A 52 10.64 -22.42 10.25
C LYS A 52 11.67 -22.55 9.13
N GLU A 53 11.53 -21.75 8.06
CA GLU A 53 12.51 -21.67 6.99
C GLU A 53 13.89 -21.23 7.50
N ARG A 54 13.93 -20.34 8.50
CA ARG A 54 15.19 -19.77 9.02
C ARG A 54 15.96 -20.64 9.98
N LYS A 55 15.32 -21.65 10.58
CA LYS A 55 15.84 -22.37 11.74
C LYS A 55 17.22 -22.99 11.49
N ASP A 56 17.44 -23.49 10.29
CA ASP A 56 18.64 -24.23 9.93
C ASP A 56 19.54 -23.49 8.92
N MET A 57 19.27 -22.19 8.67
CA MET A 57 20.04 -21.37 7.74
C MET A 57 21.35 -20.86 8.36
N SER A 58 22.42 -20.83 7.57
CA SER A 58 23.65 -20.11 7.89
C SER A 58 23.44 -18.59 7.89
N THR A 59 24.41 -17.83 8.40
CA THR A 59 24.38 -16.36 8.37
C THR A 59 24.26 -15.82 6.94
N GLU A 60 24.98 -16.43 6.00
CA GLU A 60 24.98 -16.07 4.57
C GLU A 60 23.61 -16.34 3.94
N GLU A 61 23.00 -17.48 4.24
CA GLU A 61 21.65 -17.83 3.76
C GLU A 61 20.59 -16.90 4.34
N ILE A 62 20.68 -16.54 5.63
CA ILE A 62 19.80 -15.55 6.26
C ILE A 62 19.93 -14.18 5.54
N THR A 63 21.17 -13.76 5.24
CA THR A 63 21.43 -12.50 4.52
C THR A 63 20.83 -12.52 3.12
N ALA A 64 21.07 -13.59 2.36
CA ALA A 64 20.52 -13.77 1.01
C ALA A 64 18.98 -13.78 1.02
N ARG A 65 18.36 -14.45 2.00
CA ARG A 65 16.92 -14.45 2.20
C ARG A 65 16.37 -13.03 2.51
N ARG A 66 17.11 -12.26 3.31
CA ARG A 66 16.76 -10.86 3.60
C ARG A 66 16.72 -10.02 2.32
N VAL A 67 17.74 -10.16 1.48
CA VAL A 67 17.79 -9.47 0.18
C VAL A 67 16.57 -9.85 -0.66
N ARG A 68 16.20 -11.15 -0.74
CA ARG A 68 14.98 -11.58 -1.44
C ARG A 68 13.71 -10.91 -0.89
N GLY A 69 13.58 -10.82 0.44
CA GLY A 69 12.46 -10.11 1.06
C GLY A 69 12.40 -8.63 0.68
N PHE A 70 13.53 -7.93 0.77
CA PHE A 70 13.61 -6.52 0.36
C PHE A 70 13.33 -6.32 -1.12
N THR A 71 13.78 -7.22 -1.98
CA THR A 71 13.45 -7.21 -3.42
C THR A 71 11.95 -7.34 -3.64
N ALA A 72 11.28 -8.24 -2.90
CA ALA A 72 9.83 -8.44 -2.99
C ALA A 72 9.05 -7.17 -2.55
N TYR A 73 9.44 -6.55 -1.43
CA TYR A 73 8.81 -5.30 -0.98
C TYR A 73 9.04 -4.16 -1.99
N ALA A 74 10.27 -4.02 -2.49
CA ALA A 74 10.59 -3.01 -3.49
C ALA A 74 9.87 -3.24 -4.83
N ALA A 75 9.57 -4.49 -5.20
CA ALA A 75 8.78 -4.79 -6.39
C ALA A 75 7.33 -4.30 -6.26
N ILE A 76 6.72 -4.43 -5.06
CA ILE A 76 5.40 -3.89 -4.75
C ILE A 76 5.42 -2.35 -4.83
N GLU A 77 6.39 -1.72 -4.17
CA GLU A 77 6.54 -0.27 -4.06
C GLU A 77 6.74 0.41 -5.43
N ARG A 78 7.44 -0.28 -6.36
CA ARG A 78 7.73 0.20 -7.71
C ARG A 78 6.62 -0.06 -8.73
N LEU A 79 5.53 -0.71 -8.36
CA LEU A 79 4.40 -0.89 -9.26
C LEU A 79 3.93 0.48 -9.78
N PRO A 80 3.79 0.66 -11.11
CA PRO A 80 3.29 1.92 -11.65
C PRO A 80 1.81 2.16 -11.30
N GLN A 81 1.06 1.09 -11.06
CA GLN A 81 -0.33 1.18 -10.62
C GLN A 81 -0.40 1.53 -9.13
N PRO A 82 -1.46 2.22 -8.67
CA PRO A 82 -1.78 2.32 -7.26
C PRO A 82 -1.94 0.95 -6.61
N VAL A 83 -1.35 0.79 -5.42
CA VAL A 83 -1.37 -0.43 -4.64
C VAL A 83 -2.05 -0.17 -3.30
N ILE A 84 -3.08 -0.92 -2.99
CA ILE A 84 -3.83 -0.82 -1.73
C ILE A 84 -3.65 -2.11 -0.93
N ALA A 85 -3.10 -2.03 0.26
CA ALA A 85 -3.11 -3.15 1.19
C ALA A 85 -4.46 -3.21 1.92
N VAL A 86 -5.10 -4.38 1.90
CA VAL A 86 -6.39 -4.65 2.56
C VAL A 86 -6.14 -5.58 3.74
N VAL A 87 -5.95 -4.99 4.92
CA VAL A 87 -5.48 -5.69 6.13
C VAL A 87 -6.66 -6.03 7.04
N HIS A 88 -7.09 -7.29 7.01
CA HIS A 88 -8.27 -7.75 7.75
C HIS A 88 -7.95 -8.40 9.11
N GLY A 89 -6.68 -8.64 9.43
CA GLY A 89 -6.21 -9.31 10.65
C GLY A 89 -4.75 -8.96 10.91
N ALA A 90 -3.98 -9.91 11.45
CA ALA A 90 -2.58 -9.67 11.80
C ALA A 90 -1.70 -9.39 10.59
N ALA A 91 -0.92 -8.30 10.66
CA ALA A 91 0.17 -7.95 9.78
C ALA A 91 1.42 -7.74 10.65
N PHE A 92 2.33 -8.73 10.70
CA PHE A 92 3.48 -8.71 11.60
C PHE A 92 4.80 -8.74 10.82
N GLY A 93 5.82 -8.02 11.25
CA GLY A 93 7.14 -7.99 10.64
C GLY A 93 7.10 -7.81 9.11
N SER A 94 7.43 -8.85 8.33
CA SER A 94 7.30 -8.85 6.87
C SER A 94 5.88 -8.53 6.37
N GLY A 95 4.83 -8.82 7.14
CA GLY A 95 3.46 -8.41 6.82
C GLY A 95 3.28 -6.90 6.89
N CYS A 96 3.87 -6.25 7.91
CA CYS A 96 3.91 -4.80 7.99
C CYS A 96 4.73 -4.17 6.85
N GLU A 97 5.84 -4.83 6.46
CA GLU A 97 6.67 -4.37 5.35
C GLU A 97 5.92 -4.44 4.00
N ILE A 98 5.17 -5.54 3.75
CA ILE A 98 4.31 -5.67 2.56
C ILE A 98 3.21 -4.60 2.57
N ALA A 99 2.53 -4.41 3.71
CA ALA A 99 1.50 -3.39 3.84
C ALA A 99 2.06 -1.98 3.66
N GLY A 100 3.23 -1.69 4.27
CA GLY A 100 3.90 -0.39 4.16
C GLY A 100 4.59 -0.13 2.82
N ALA A 101 4.77 -1.15 1.97
CA ALA A 101 5.23 -1.00 0.60
C ALA A 101 4.08 -0.68 -0.38
N SER A 102 2.82 -0.76 0.08
CA SER A 102 1.65 -0.30 -0.66
C SER A 102 1.48 1.22 -0.50
N ASP A 103 0.75 1.86 -1.42
CA ASP A 103 0.57 3.31 -1.40
C ASP A 103 -0.27 3.77 -0.20
N PHE A 104 -1.25 2.95 0.19
CA PHE A 104 -2.02 3.16 1.41
C PHE A 104 -2.71 1.88 1.89
N ILE A 105 -3.22 1.92 3.11
CA ILE A 105 -3.77 0.76 3.81
C ILE A 105 -5.23 1.01 4.19
N LEU A 106 -6.09 0.05 3.84
CA LEU A 106 -7.44 -0.09 4.38
C LEU A 106 -7.44 -1.26 5.36
N ALA A 107 -7.93 -1.04 6.57
CA ALA A 107 -7.89 -2.04 7.62
C ALA A 107 -9.29 -2.40 8.13
N SER A 108 -9.44 -3.61 8.68
CA SER A 108 -10.60 -3.93 9.51
C SER A 108 -10.36 -3.52 10.97
N THR A 109 -11.44 -3.46 11.76
CA THR A 109 -11.37 -3.29 13.23
C THR A 109 -10.54 -4.40 13.92
N GLU A 110 -10.41 -5.56 13.27
CA GLU A 110 -9.62 -6.70 13.75
C GLU A 110 -8.13 -6.63 13.37
N ALA A 111 -7.73 -5.64 12.55
CA ALA A 111 -6.34 -5.52 12.12
C ALA A 111 -5.41 -5.24 13.31
N ARG A 112 -4.26 -5.90 13.29
CA ARG A 112 -3.19 -5.76 14.29
C ARG A 112 -1.87 -5.66 13.59
N PHE A 113 -1.06 -4.70 13.99
CA PHE A 113 0.28 -4.47 13.44
C PHE A 113 1.33 -4.70 14.52
N LYS A 114 2.46 -5.28 14.16
CA LYS A 114 3.56 -5.52 15.09
C LYS A 114 4.89 -5.58 14.35
N TYR A 115 5.90 -4.98 14.92
CA TYR A 115 7.30 -5.00 14.45
C TYR A 115 8.16 -5.78 15.48
N PRO A 116 8.18 -7.12 15.42
CA PRO A 116 8.75 -7.96 16.48
C PRO A 116 10.26 -8.18 16.39
N GLU A 117 10.92 -7.55 15.41
CA GLU A 117 12.27 -7.86 14.98
C GLU A 117 13.29 -7.82 16.12
N VAL A 118 13.26 -6.78 16.95
CA VAL A 118 14.20 -6.62 18.08
C VAL A 118 14.04 -7.74 19.10
N GLY A 119 12.80 -8.17 19.38
CA GLY A 119 12.52 -9.31 20.26
C GLY A 119 13.06 -10.65 19.76
N TRP A 120 13.34 -10.75 18.46
CA TRP A 120 13.97 -11.91 17.82
C TRP A 120 15.48 -11.72 17.55
N GLY A 121 16.09 -10.68 18.12
CA GLY A 121 17.51 -10.38 17.91
C GLY A 121 17.86 -10.01 16.46
N THR A 122 16.91 -9.44 15.72
CA THR A 122 17.09 -9.07 14.31
C THR A 122 16.64 -7.62 14.03
N ILE A 123 16.91 -7.12 12.83
CA ILE A 123 16.61 -5.74 12.41
C ILE A 123 15.64 -5.77 11.22
N GLY A 124 14.64 -4.91 11.19
CA GLY A 124 13.69 -4.77 10.07
C GLY A 124 12.85 -3.50 10.21
N ALA A 125 12.11 -3.16 9.16
CA ALA A 125 11.17 -2.04 9.06
C ALA A 125 11.76 -0.66 9.40
N THR A 126 13.08 -0.52 9.41
CA THR A 126 13.76 0.70 9.86
C THR A 126 13.71 1.84 8.85
N GLN A 127 13.26 1.61 7.62
CA GLN A 127 13.20 2.62 6.58
C GLN A 127 11.76 3.07 6.26
N ARG A 128 10.80 2.15 6.09
CA ARG A 128 9.41 2.49 5.77
C ARG A 128 8.67 3.07 6.98
N LEU A 129 8.73 2.38 8.12
CA LEU A 129 7.99 2.80 9.29
C LEU A 129 8.27 4.26 9.72
N PRO A 130 9.53 4.74 9.80
CA PRO A 130 9.80 6.14 10.18
C PRO A 130 9.25 7.18 9.18
N ARG A 131 9.11 6.80 7.91
CA ARG A 131 8.51 7.67 6.88
C ARG A 131 6.99 7.75 7.01
N ILE A 132 6.37 6.73 7.61
CA ILE A 132 4.92 6.65 7.83
C ILE A 132 4.53 7.36 9.13
N VAL A 133 5.13 6.97 10.27
CA VAL A 133 4.68 7.43 11.60
C VAL A 133 5.62 8.44 12.26
N GLY A 134 6.66 8.86 11.57
CA GLY A 134 7.72 9.71 12.11
C GLY A 134 8.72 8.94 12.99
N VAL A 135 9.92 9.53 13.15
CA VAL A 135 11.08 8.86 13.73
C VAL A 135 10.87 8.40 15.18
N ARG A 136 10.22 9.22 16.00
CA ARG A 136 10.05 8.90 17.44
C ARG A 136 9.09 7.74 17.66
N MET A 137 7.93 7.76 17.00
CA MET A 137 6.96 6.67 17.11
C MET A 137 7.52 5.38 16.50
N ALA A 138 8.20 5.47 15.36
CA ALA A 138 8.86 4.31 14.78
C ALA A 138 9.85 3.64 15.74
N LYS A 139 10.68 4.42 16.45
CA LYS A 139 11.62 3.89 17.46
C LYS A 139 10.89 3.22 18.60
N GLU A 140 9.82 3.81 19.12
CA GLU A 140 9.01 3.18 20.17
C GLU A 140 8.48 1.83 19.71
N LEU A 141 7.82 1.78 18.55
CA LEU A 141 7.22 0.55 18.03
C LEU A 141 8.27 -0.53 17.73
N LEU A 142 9.41 -0.15 17.15
CA LEU A 142 10.50 -1.06 16.83
C LEU A 142 11.20 -1.60 18.08
N PHE A 143 11.44 -0.76 19.10
CA PHE A 143 12.16 -1.17 20.31
C PHE A 143 11.30 -2.02 21.23
N THR A 144 10.01 -1.68 21.37
CA THR A 144 9.09 -2.41 22.25
C THR A 144 8.50 -3.65 21.57
N GLY A 145 8.37 -3.63 20.25
CA GLY A 145 7.66 -4.68 19.50
C GLY A 145 6.21 -4.84 19.98
N ARG A 146 5.60 -3.80 20.56
CA ARG A 146 4.20 -3.86 21.00
C ARG A 146 3.25 -4.00 19.82
N VAL A 147 2.06 -4.48 20.10
CA VAL A 147 0.98 -4.54 19.11
C VAL A 147 0.33 -3.15 19.00
N VAL A 148 0.04 -2.73 17.79
CA VAL A 148 -0.77 -1.56 17.43
C VAL A 148 -2.09 -2.07 16.87
N ASP A 149 -3.21 -1.66 17.44
CA ASP A 149 -4.53 -1.99 16.91
C ASP A 149 -4.94 -1.09 15.75
N ALA A 150 -6.09 -1.38 15.14
CA ALA A 150 -6.54 -0.65 13.95
C ALA A 150 -6.80 0.84 14.22
N GLN A 151 -7.36 1.17 15.38
CA GLN A 151 -7.71 2.55 15.71
C GLN A 151 -6.47 3.38 16.04
N GLU A 152 -5.51 2.81 16.76
CA GLU A 152 -4.21 3.44 16.97
C GLU A 152 -3.46 3.61 15.65
N ALA A 153 -3.45 2.58 14.78
CA ALA A 153 -2.83 2.66 13.47
C ALA A 153 -3.43 3.78 12.60
N LEU A 154 -4.75 4.00 12.66
CA LEU A 154 -5.42 5.12 12.01
C LEU A 154 -4.94 6.46 12.60
N THR A 155 -4.87 6.58 13.92
CA THR A 155 -4.41 7.80 14.60
C THR A 155 -2.96 8.13 14.29
N LEU A 156 -2.11 7.12 14.12
CA LEU A 156 -0.70 7.26 13.77
C LEU A 156 -0.46 7.52 12.26
N GLY A 157 -1.50 7.48 11.43
CA GLY A 157 -1.37 7.60 9.98
C GLY A 157 -0.79 6.36 9.29
N MET A 158 -0.71 5.22 9.98
CA MET A 158 -0.30 3.94 9.37
C MET A 158 -1.39 3.38 8.46
N VAL A 159 -2.65 3.65 8.78
CA VAL A 159 -3.84 3.18 8.08
C VAL A 159 -4.67 4.38 7.67
N ASN A 160 -5.21 4.36 6.46
CA ASN A 160 -6.00 5.47 5.93
C ASN A 160 -7.47 5.40 6.36
N HIS A 161 -8.04 4.18 6.44
CA HIS A 161 -9.43 3.96 6.87
C HIS A 161 -9.56 2.64 7.61
N VAL A 162 -10.48 2.62 8.59
CA VAL A 162 -10.85 1.42 9.34
C VAL A 162 -12.35 1.15 9.15
N TYR A 163 -12.68 -0.08 8.79
CA TYR A 163 -14.03 -0.56 8.54
C TYR A 163 -14.33 -1.80 9.39
N SER A 164 -15.57 -2.24 9.46
CA SER A 164 -15.87 -3.59 9.99
C SER A 164 -15.24 -4.67 9.09
N VAL A 165 -15.11 -5.87 9.60
CA VAL A 165 -14.56 -7.00 8.81
C VAL A 165 -15.41 -7.26 7.57
N GLU A 166 -16.73 -7.12 7.70
CA GLU A 166 -17.72 -7.35 6.65
C GLU A 166 -17.70 -6.26 5.59
N GLU A 167 -17.50 -5.00 6.00
CA GLU A 167 -17.46 -3.85 5.08
C GLU A 167 -16.14 -3.73 4.31
N LEU A 168 -15.03 -4.11 4.92
CA LEU A 168 -13.70 -3.89 4.36
C LEU A 168 -13.54 -4.37 2.90
N PRO A 169 -14.02 -5.57 2.48
CA PRO A 169 -13.90 -6.00 1.10
C PRO A 169 -14.67 -5.13 0.11
N VAL A 170 -15.86 -4.67 0.49
CA VAL A 170 -16.71 -3.80 -0.33
C VAL A 170 -16.09 -2.43 -0.46
N ARG A 171 -15.67 -1.82 0.65
CA ARG A 171 -15.01 -0.50 0.67
C ARG A 171 -13.70 -0.48 -0.12
N ALA A 172 -12.93 -1.57 -0.05
CA ALA A 172 -11.71 -1.70 -0.85
C ALA A 172 -12.02 -1.77 -2.36
N ALA A 173 -13.08 -2.48 -2.74
CA ALA A 173 -13.51 -2.55 -4.14
C ALA A 173 -14.05 -1.20 -4.65
N GLU A 174 -14.84 -0.49 -3.85
CA GLU A 174 -15.35 0.86 -4.15
C GLU A 174 -14.20 1.85 -4.35
N MET A 175 -13.21 1.85 -3.45
CA MET A 175 -12.02 2.71 -3.55
C MET A 175 -11.22 2.40 -4.82
N ALA A 176 -11.00 1.12 -5.11
CA ALA A 176 -10.30 0.69 -6.31
C ALA A 176 -11.06 1.11 -7.59
N ALA A 177 -12.38 0.95 -7.61
CA ALA A 177 -13.23 1.38 -8.72
C ALA A 177 -13.19 2.90 -8.93
N GLN A 178 -13.20 3.68 -7.84
CA GLN A 178 -13.08 5.14 -7.91
C GLN A 178 -11.73 5.56 -8.53
N ILE A 179 -10.64 4.94 -8.13
CA ILE A 179 -9.31 5.22 -8.70
C ILE A 179 -9.26 4.78 -10.17
N ALA A 180 -9.78 3.58 -10.48
CA ALA A 180 -9.77 3.03 -11.83
C ALA A 180 -10.66 3.80 -12.82
N ALA A 181 -11.58 4.64 -12.35
CA ALA A 181 -12.39 5.53 -13.19
C ALA A 181 -11.59 6.72 -13.75
N ALA A 182 -10.44 7.04 -13.16
CA ALA A 182 -9.55 8.07 -13.68
C ALA A 182 -8.66 7.54 -14.81
N ALA A 183 -8.08 8.45 -15.61
CA ALA A 183 -7.16 8.09 -16.68
C ALA A 183 -5.92 7.36 -16.10
N PRO A 184 -5.63 6.11 -16.51
CA PRO A 184 -4.59 5.30 -15.88
C PRO A 184 -3.20 5.96 -15.91
N LEU A 185 -2.86 6.61 -17.02
CA LEU A 185 -1.60 7.34 -17.15
C LEU A 185 -1.49 8.46 -16.12
N THR A 186 -2.55 9.27 -15.96
CA THR A 186 -2.58 10.37 -14.99
C THR A 186 -2.35 9.88 -13.58
N VAL A 187 -3.01 8.77 -13.18
CA VAL A 187 -2.85 8.17 -11.85
C VAL A 187 -1.41 7.66 -11.64
N ARG A 188 -0.84 6.95 -12.62
CA ARG A 188 0.56 6.45 -12.56
C ARG A 188 1.57 7.60 -12.46
N LEU A 189 1.36 8.68 -13.21
CA LEU A 189 2.20 9.87 -13.16
C LEU A 189 2.10 10.59 -11.82
N THR A 190 0.90 10.71 -11.26
CA THR A 190 0.68 11.28 -9.93
C THR A 190 1.43 10.50 -8.86
N LYS A 191 1.32 9.15 -8.85
CA LYS A 191 2.09 8.29 -7.95
C LYS A 191 3.59 8.56 -8.10
N ARG A 192 4.11 8.53 -9.34
CA ARG A 192 5.53 8.81 -9.62
C ARG A 192 5.99 10.17 -9.07
N CYS A 193 5.17 11.22 -9.22
CA CYS A 193 5.50 12.56 -8.71
C CYS A 193 5.59 12.58 -7.19
N VAL A 194 4.66 11.93 -6.50
CA VAL A 194 4.66 11.85 -5.03
C VAL A 194 5.87 11.05 -4.55
N ASP A 195 6.07 9.83 -5.07
CA ASP A 195 7.14 8.93 -4.63
C ASP A 195 8.54 9.51 -4.84
N GLN A 196 8.79 10.10 -6.02
CA GLN A 196 10.08 10.70 -6.33
C GLN A 196 10.25 12.08 -5.66
N GLY A 197 9.16 12.82 -5.50
CA GLY A 197 9.18 14.16 -4.93
C GLY A 197 9.61 14.19 -3.47
N VAL A 198 9.18 13.21 -2.66
CA VAL A 198 9.55 13.15 -1.23
C VAL A 198 10.99 12.69 -1.00
N GLU A 199 11.65 12.14 -2.00
CA GLU A 199 13.03 11.63 -1.92
C GLU A 199 14.07 12.59 -2.54
N THR A 200 13.65 13.80 -2.98
CA THR A 200 14.55 14.78 -3.61
C THR A 200 14.38 16.19 -3.02
N THR A 201 15.11 17.17 -3.57
CA THR A 201 14.93 18.58 -3.21
C THR A 201 13.61 19.12 -3.75
N ARG A 202 13.13 20.25 -3.20
CA ARG A 202 11.89 20.88 -3.67
C ARG A 202 11.96 21.24 -5.17
N GLU A 203 13.09 21.72 -5.63
CA GLU A 203 13.33 22.05 -7.04
C GLU A 203 13.32 20.79 -7.91
N GLY A 204 13.92 19.70 -7.42
CA GLY A 204 13.90 18.39 -8.08
C GLY A 204 12.48 17.85 -8.17
N ALA A 205 11.69 17.94 -7.09
CA ALA A 205 10.29 17.52 -7.08
C ALA A 205 9.45 18.29 -8.12
N MET A 206 9.62 19.62 -8.20
CA MET A 206 8.94 20.44 -9.21
C MET A 206 9.34 20.07 -10.64
N ALA A 207 10.60 19.71 -10.88
CA ALA A 207 11.04 19.26 -12.19
C ALA A 207 10.41 17.92 -12.58
N VAL A 208 10.30 16.97 -11.63
CA VAL A 208 9.60 15.68 -11.84
C VAL A 208 8.13 15.92 -12.19
N GLU A 209 7.45 16.80 -11.46
CA GLU A 209 6.04 17.13 -11.70
C GLU A 209 5.84 17.79 -13.07
N MET A 210 6.69 18.73 -13.47
CA MET A 210 6.61 19.39 -14.79
C MET A 210 6.77 18.39 -15.93
N LEU A 211 7.73 17.47 -15.84
CA LEU A 211 7.91 16.41 -16.84
C LEU A 211 6.68 15.48 -16.91
N ALA A 212 6.10 15.16 -15.76
CA ALA A 212 4.90 14.33 -15.70
C ALA A 212 3.68 15.05 -16.32
N ILE A 213 3.52 16.36 -16.06
CA ILE A 213 2.49 17.19 -16.69
C ILE A 213 2.64 17.17 -18.22
N GLU A 214 3.85 17.39 -18.74
CA GLU A 214 4.09 17.37 -20.19
C GLU A 214 3.78 15.98 -20.80
N GLU A 215 4.19 14.89 -20.14
CA GLU A 215 3.88 13.52 -20.56
C GLU A 215 2.37 13.28 -20.60
N ASN A 216 1.65 13.71 -19.54
CA ASN A 216 0.20 13.59 -19.45
C ASN A 216 -0.51 14.37 -20.58
N LEU A 217 -0.11 15.62 -20.82
CA LEU A 217 -0.71 16.46 -21.86
C LEU A 217 -0.54 15.91 -23.28
N ARG A 218 0.54 15.16 -23.54
CA ARG A 218 0.80 14.52 -24.85
C ARG A 218 -0.03 13.27 -25.09
N HIS A 219 -0.41 12.53 -24.02
CA HIS A 219 -0.99 11.19 -24.13
C HIS A 219 -2.39 11.06 -23.56
N THR A 220 -2.94 12.12 -22.93
CA THR A 220 -4.29 12.11 -22.34
C THR A 220 -5.16 13.19 -22.97
N ASP A 221 -6.41 12.86 -23.31
CA ASP A 221 -7.39 13.85 -23.78
C ASP A 221 -7.96 14.67 -22.60
N TRP A 222 -7.09 15.50 -22.03
CA TRP A 222 -7.42 16.38 -20.92
C TRP A 222 -8.48 17.44 -21.28
N LYS A 223 -8.58 17.84 -22.56
CA LYS A 223 -9.59 18.80 -23.04
C LYS A 223 -10.99 18.22 -22.91
N LYS A 224 -11.16 16.92 -23.22
CA LYS A 224 -12.42 16.22 -23.04
C LYS A 224 -12.80 16.13 -21.55
N ALA A 225 -11.83 15.84 -20.68
CA ALA A 225 -12.06 15.80 -19.24
C ALA A 225 -12.53 17.17 -18.69
N ILE A 226 -11.94 18.29 -19.15
CA ILE A 226 -12.33 19.63 -18.73
C ILE A 226 -13.68 20.02 -19.34
N SER A 227 -13.99 19.64 -20.59
CA SER A 227 -15.27 19.99 -21.22
C SER A 227 -16.49 19.39 -20.53
N SER A 228 -16.31 18.28 -19.79
CA SER A 228 -17.37 17.70 -18.94
C SER A 228 -17.51 18.41 -17.59
N PHE A 229 -16.58 19.30 -17.23
CA PHE A 229 -16.65 20.07 -15.99
C PHE A 229 -17.74 21.16 -16.12
N GLY A 230 -18.75 21.08 -15.29
CA GLY A 230 -19.90 21.99 -15.30
C GLY A 230 -21.17 21.44 -15.97
N SER A 231 -21.09 20.36 -16.77
CA SER A 231 -22.30 19.70 -17.29
C SER A 231 -23.01 18.81 -16.26
N SER A 232 -22.28 18.34 -15.23
CA SER A 232 -22.84 17.53 -14.14
C SER A 232 -23.41 18.35 -12.96
N GLY A 233 -23.20 19.68 -12.92
CA GLY A 233 -23.58 20.55 -11.81
C GLY A 233 -24.93 21.29 -11.95
N ALA A 234 -25.64 21.10 -13.04
CA ALA A 234 -26.85 21.91 -13.31
C ALA A 234 -28.16 21.38 -12.70
N ASN A 235 -28.12 20.23 -11.97
CA ASN A 235 -29.35 19.57 -11.53
C ASN A 235 -29.58 19.48 -10.00
N THR A 236 -28.77 20.16 -9.16
CA THR A 236 -28.94 20.09 -7.69
C THR A 236 -29.28 21.41 -6.99
N SER A 237 -29.56 22.50 -7.71
CA SER A 237 -29.83 23.81 -7.08
C SER A 237 -31.19 24.42 -7.40
N ARG A 238 -32.22 23.66 -7.83
CA ARG A 238 -33.57 24.22 -8.12
C ARG A 238 -34.69 23.85 -7.16
N ASP A 239 -34.47 23.00 -6.14
CA ASP A 239 -35.55 22.57 -5.22
C ASP A 239 -35.48 23.14 -3.80
N ALA A 240 -34.68 24.15 -3.52
CA ALA A 240 -34.55 24.73 -2.17
C ALA A 240 -35.16 26.14 -2.04
N ALA A 241 -36.12 26.51 -2.87
CA ALA A 241 -36.79 27.80 -2.75
C ALA A 241 -38.28 27.73 -3.09
N LYS A 242 -39.06 27.04 -2.29
CA LYS A 242 -40.51 27.25 -2.12
C LYS A 242 -41.01 26.59 -0.83
N SER A 243 -41.07 27.36 0.26
CA SER A 243 -42.02 27.12 1.33
C SER A 243 -42.79 28.41 1.57
N PRO A 244 -44.12 28.42 1.49
CA PRO A 244 -44.92 29.60 1.76
C PRO A 244 -45.24 29.71 3.24
N ALA A 245 -45.44 30.94 3.65
CA ALA A 245 -46.04 31.54 4.84
C ALA A 245 -46.75 30.66 5.85
#